data_aef3353c247b783bf410bed0ca9e6134
#
_entry.id   aef3353c247b783bf410bed0ca9e6134
#
_cell.length_a   1.000
_cell.length_b   1.000
_cell.length_c   1.000
_cell.angle_alpha   90.00
_cell.angle_beta   90.00
_cell.angle_gamma   90.00
#
_symmetry.space_group_name_H-M   'P 1'
#
loop_
_entity.id
_entity.type
_entity.pdbx_description
1 polymer ?
#
loop_
_entity_poly.entity_id
_entity_poly.type
_entity_poly.pdbx_seq_one_letter_code
_entity_poly.pdbx_strand_id
1 'polypeptide(L)'
;MQAILHGADIQDRDGGLLLMDTLFGLFPFLLKLYADGGYQAAKFQQGLRRICQQINVEIVKRSDVGKFVVLPKRWIVERTIAWLNRCRRLAKDWECLNRNGLAFLRWASVRRMVRRLCQSTI
;
A
#
# COMPACT_ATOMS: atom_id res chain seq x y z
N MET A 1 -7.19 -5.54 4.13
CA MET A 1 -5.89 -5.01 3.65
C MET A 1 -5.20 -6.10 2.86
N GLN A 2 -4.79 -5.81 1.63
CA GLN A 2 -3.97 -6.71 0.82
C GLN A 2 -2.53 -6.20 0.86
N ALA A 3 -1.58 -7.12 0.95
CA ALA A 3 -0.15 -6.81 0.96
C ALA A 3 0.62 -8.00 0.37
N ILE A 4 1.77 -7.72 -0.20
CA ILE A 4 2.76 -8.70 -0.60
C ILE A 4 4.11 -8.32 0.02
N LEU A 5 4.95 -9.32 0.24
CA LEU A 5 6.35 -9.14 0.62
C LEU A 5 7.22 -9.77 -0.46
N HIS A 6 8.23 -9.05 -0.89
CA HIS A 6 9.21 -9.50 -1.86
C HIS A 6 10.62 -9.14 -1.40
N GLY A 7 11.63 -9.68 -2.05
CA GLY A 7 13.03 -9.34 -1.79
C GLY A 7 13.31 -7.86 -2.09
N ALA A 8 14.32 -7.31 -1.46
CA ALA A 8 14.73 -5.91 -1.64
C ALA A 8 15.31 -5.61 -3.04
N ASP A 9 15.61 -6.63 -3.81
CA ASP A 9 16.07 -6.56 -5.21
C ASP A 9 14.92 -6.22 -6.20
N ILE A 10 13.67 -6.44 -5.80
CA ILE A 10 12.50 -6.10 -6.62
C ILE A 10 12.14 -4.63 -6.40
N GLN A 11 12.03 -3.87 -7.50
CA GLN A 11 11.63 -2.47 -7.42
C GLN A 11 10.17 -2.32 -7.00
N ASP A 12 9.86 -1.29 -6.23
CA ASP A 12 8.50 -0.98 -5.73
C ASP A 12 7.45 -0.96 -6.84
N ARG A 13 7.82 -0.50 -8.04
CA ARG A 13 6.93 -0.47 -9.20
C ARG A 13 6.52 -1.86 -9.68
N ASP A 14 7.47 -2.79 -9.69
CA ASP A 14 7.20 -4.17 -10.11
C ASP A 14 6.41 -4.91 -9.02
N GLY A 15 6.75 -4.69 -7.75
CA GLY A 15 5.95 -5.14 -6.60
C GLY A 15 4.53 -4.57 -6.61
N GLY A 16 4.39 -3.30 -6.99
CA GLY A 16 3.09 -2.65 -7.13
C GLY A 16 2.20 -3.31 -8.20
N LEU A 17 2.76 -3.73 -9.33
CA LEU A 17 2.00 -4.47 -10.36
C LEU A 17 1.54 -5.83 -9.86
N LEU A 18 2.40 -6.58 -9.16
CA LEU A 18 2.04 -7.86 -8.55
C LEU A 18 0.90 -7.70 -7.52
N LEU A 19 0.97 -6.64 -6.72
CA LEU A 19 -0.09 -6.32 -5.76
C LEU A 19 -1.41 -6.01 -6.47
N MET A 20 -1.37 -5.21 -7.54
CA MET A 20 -2.57 -4.83 -8.29
C MET A 20 -3.22 -6.02 -9.00
N ASP A 21 -2.43 -6.96 -9.51
CA ASP A 21 -2.95 -8.20 -10.10
C ASP A 21 -3.74 -9.01 -9.06
N THR A 22 -3.18 -9.18 -7.86
CA THR A 22 -3.86 -9.85 -6.75
C THR A 22 -5.11 -9.09 -6.29
N LEU A 23 -5.04 -7.76 -6.22
CA LEU A 23 -6.17 -6.92 -5.81
C LEU A 23 -7.32 -6.97 -6.81
N PHE A 24 -7.03 -6.92 -8.09
CA PHE A 24 -8.05 -6.92 -9.13
C PHE A 24 -8.84 -8.24 -9.16
N GLY A 25 -8.16 -9.36 -8.90
CA GLY A 25 -8.83 -10.65 -8.74
C GLY A 25 -9.83 -10.69 -7.58
N LEU A 26 -9.55 -9.93 -6.49
CA LEU A 26 -10.41 -9.86 -5.31
C LEU A 26 -11.45 -8.72 -5.37
N PHE A 27 -11.10 -7.62 -6.03
CA PHE A 27 -11.89 -6.39 -6.05
C PHE A 27 -11.95 -5.80 -7.47
N PRO A 28 -12.68 -6.44 -8.40
CA PRO A 28 -12.71 -6.04 -9.81
C PRO A 28 -13.38 -4.67 -10.06
N PHE A 29 -14.02 -4.11 -9.05
CA PHE A 29 -14.70 -2.82 -9.09
C PHE A 29 -13.82 -1.61 -8.69
N LEU A 30 -12.50 -1.83 -8.50
CA LEU A 30 -11.58 -0.72 -8.24
C LEU A 30 -11.49 0.22 -9.44
N LEU A 31 -11.72 1.51 -9.21
CA LEU A 31 -11.75 2.53 -10.27
C LEU A 31 -10.60 3.53 -10.16
N LYS A 32 -10.00 3.68 -8.97
CA LYS A 32 -8.99 4.71 -8.73
C LYS A 32 -7.84 4.21 -7.88
N LEU A 33 -6.62 4.50 -8.32
CA LEU A 33 -5.39 4.24 -7.61
C LEU A 33 -4.65 5.56 -7.37
N TYR A 34 -4.33 5.83 -6.11
CA TYR A 34 -3.44 6.91 -5.73
C TYR A 34 -2.03 6.37 -5.56
N ALA A 35 -1.07 6.96 -6.25
CA ALA A 35 0.33 6.55 -6.17
C ALA A 35 1.24 7.78 -6.08
N ASP A 36 2.42 7.61 -5.53
CA ASP A 36 3.42 8.68 -5.47
C ASP A 36 4.17 8.85 -6.81
N GLY A 37 5.08 9.83 -6.86
CA GLY A 37 5.85 10.13 -8.07
C GLY A 37 6.72 8.99 -8.58
N GLY A 38 7.08 8.02 -7.72
CA GLY A 38 7.85 6.84 -8.11
C GLY A 38 7.11 5.93 -9.10
N TYR A 39 5.78 5.98 -9.10
CA TYR A 39 4.91 5.19 -9.98
C TYR A 39 4.52 5.90 -11.28
N GLN A 40 5.10 7.05 -11.58
CA GLN A 40 4.82 7.82 -12.81
C GLN A 40 5.39 7.16 -14.06
N ALA A 41 6.30 6.18 -13.95
CA ALA A 41 6.97 5.57 -15.08
C ALA A 41 5.99 4.89 -16.06
N ALA A 42 6.24 5.08 -17.36
CA ALA A 42 5.42 4.49 -18.43
C ALA A 42 5.28 2.96 -18.30
N LYS A 43 6.33 2.26 -17.84
CA LYS A 43 6.33 0.81 -17.60
C LYS A 43 5.23 0.41 -16.60
N PHE A 44 5.09 1.14 -15.49
CA PHE A 44 4.06 0.85 -14.49
C PHE A 44 2.66 1.07 -15.06
N GLN A 45 2.44 2.17 -15.74
CA GLN A 45 1.14 2.48 -16.32
C GLN A 45 0.73 1.50 -17.43
N GLN A 46 1.68 1.08 -18.28
CA GLN A 46 1.42 0.05 -19.28
C GLN A 46 1.11 -1.31 -18.64
N GLY A 47 1.87 -1.71 -17.62
CA GLY A 47 1.62 -2.94 -16.86
C GLY A 47 0.23 -2.92 -16.21
N LEU A 48 -0.12 -1.82 -15.57
CA LEU A 48 -1.42 -1.66 -14.92
C LEU A 48 -2.59 -1.72 -15.92
N ARG A 49 -2.47 -1.13 -17.10
CA ARG A 49 -3.49 -1.21 -18.15
C ARG A 49 -3.74 -2.64 -18.66
N ARG A 50 -2.72 -3.51 -18.60
CA ARG A 50 -2.87 -4.93 -18.92
C ARG A 50 -3.66 -5.70 -17.87
N ILE A 51 -3.49 -5.32 -16.61
CA ILE A 51 -4.18 -5.94 -15.47
C ILE A 51 -5.60 -5.39 -15.36
N CYS A 52 -5.75 -4.08 -15.43
CA CYS A 52 -7.03 -3.42 -15.24
C CYS A 52 -7.11 -2.11 -16.05
N GLN A 53 -7.88 -2.13 -17.13
CA GLN A 53 -8.04 -0.98 -18.03
C GLN A 53 -8.86 0.17 -17.41
N GLN A 54 -9.72 -0.15 -16.45
CA GLN A 54 -10.66 0.81 -15.85
C GLN A 54 -10.05 1.64 -14.70
N ILE A 55 -8.86 1.28 -14.21
CA ILE A 55 -8.24 2.00 -13.10
C ILE A 55 -7.65 3.32 -13.58
N ASN A 56 -8.12 4.41 -13.01
CA ASN A 56 -7.50 5.72 -13.17
C ASN A 56 -6.42 5.93 -12.11
N VAL A 57 -5.18 6.13 -12.57
CA VAL A 57 -4.03 6.39 -11.68
C VAL A 57 -3.87 7.88 -11.47
N GLU A 58 -4.01 8.32 -10.25
CA GLU A 58 -3.73 9.69 -9.84
C GLU A 58 -2.37 9.74 -9.13
N ILE A 59 -1.39 10.35 -9.80
CA ILE A 59 -0.06 10.54 -9.23
C ILE A 59 -0.08 11.75 -8.30
N VAL A 60 0.18 11.49 -7.03
CA VAL A 60 0.30 12.53 -6.00
C VAL A 60 1.73 13.08 -6.05
N LYS A 61 1.91 14.18 -6.78
CA LYS A 61 3.20 14.88 -6.85
C LYS A 61 3.47 15.63 -5.55
N ARG A 62 4.72 15.65 -5.10
CA ARG A 62 5.17 16.66 -4.13
C ARG A 62 5.09 18.00 -4.85
N SER A 63 4.32 18.94 -4.31
CA SER A 63 4.31 20.31 -4.84
C SER A 63 5.68 20.93 -4.69
N ASP A 64 6.01 21.80 -5.66
CA ASP A 64 7.28 22.43 -5.83
C ASP A 64 7.85 23.08 -4.55
N VAL A 65 9.18 23.09 -4.54
CA VAL A 65 10.06 23.65 -3.52
C VAL A 65 9.50 24.97 -2.95
N GLY A 66 9.11 24.95 -1.68
CA GLY A 66 8.83 26.17 -0.93
C GLY A 66 7.42 26.37 -0.39
N LYS A 67 6.43 25.56 -0.77
CA LYS A 67 5.07 25.64 -0.19
C LYS A 67 4.67 24.30 0.43
N PHE A 68 4.37 24.32 1.73
CA PHE A 68 3.76 23.18 2.40
C PHE A 68 2.32 23.03 1.91
N VAL A 69 2.09 22.09 0.99
CA VAL A 69 0.75 21.72 0.54
C VAL A 69 0.39 20.37 1.14
N VAL A 70 -0.66 20.33 1.92
CA VAL A 70 -1.22 19.07 2.44
C VAL A 70 -1.80 18.31 1.27
N LEU A 71 -1.11 17.24 0.85
CA LEU A 71 -1.59 16.37 -0.22
C LEU A 71 -2.82 15.59 0.24
N PRO A 72 -3.94 15.68 -0.49
CA PRO A 72 -5.15 14.95 -0.14
C PRO A 72 -4.86 13.45 -0.01
N LYS A 73 -5.33 12.83 1.07
CA LYS A 73 -5.25 11.39 1.34
C LYS A 73 -3.86 10.78 1.63
N ARG A 74 -2.76 11.51 1.47
CA ARG A 74 -1.43 11.01 1.84
C ARG A 74 -1.35 10.64 3.32
N TRP A 75 -1.95 11.43 4.18
CA TRP A 75 -2.01 11.19 5.62
C TRP A 75 -2.60 9.82 5.97
N ILE A 76 -3.46 9.24 5.12
CA ILE A 76 -4.07 7.91 5.35
C ILE A 76 -2.99 6.84 5.30
N VAL A 77 -2.11 6.90 4.30
CA VAL A 77 -0.99 5.96 4.13
C VAL A 77 0.01 6.12 5.27
N GLU A 78 0.44 7.34 5.54
CA GLU A 78 1.40 7.63 6.61
C GLU A 78 0.87 7.19 7.98
N ARG A 79 -0.38 7.47 8.27
CA ARG A 79 -1.04 7.04 9.50
C ARG A 79 -1.16 5.53 9.60
N THR A 80 -1.45 4.84 8.51
CA THR A 80 -1.54 3.38 8.49
C THR A 80 -0.18 2.74 8.75
N ILE A 81 0.86 3.21 8.10
CA ILE A 81 2.25 2.77 8.32
C ILE A 81 2.68 3.04 9.76
N ALA A 82 2.42 4.24 10.29
CA ALA A 82 2.75 4.59 11.67
C ALA A 82 2.03 3.68 12.69
N TRP A 83 0.82 3.24 12.39
CA TRP A 83 0.12 2.29 13.24
C TRP A 83 0.72 0.89 13.20
N LEU A 84 1.14 0.42 12.02
CA LEU A 84 1.78 -0.88 11.86
C LEU A 84 3.14 -0.89 12.56
N ASN A 85 3.91 0.19 12.48
CA ASN A 85 5.21 0.33 13.14
C ASN A 85 5.13 0.31 14.69
N ARG A 86 3.97 0.52 15.29
CA ARG A 86 3.77 0.28 16.72
C ARG A 86 3.81 -1.20 17.11
N CYS A 87 3.70 -2.09 16.15
CA CYS A 87 3.90 -3.51 16.38
C CYS A 87 5.40 -3.80 16.33
N ARG A 88 6.02 -4.11 17.46
CA ARG A 88 7.48 -4.33 17.57
C ARG A 88 8.03 -5.29 16.51
N ARG A 89 7.25 -6.30 16.15
CA ARG A 89 7.63 -7.32 15.18
C ARG A 89 7.72 -6.77 13.74
N LEU A 90 7.03 -5.66 13.46
CA LEU A 90 7.04 -4.99 12.15
C LEU A 90 8.00 -3.80 12.08
N ALA A 91 8.66 -3.44 13.20
CA ALA A 91 9.59 -2.31 13.25
C ALA A 91 10.92 -2.60 12.55
N LYS A 92 11.27 -3.88 12.42
CA LYS A 92 12.45 -4.36 11.68
C LYS A 92 12.10 -5.67 11.00
N ASP A 93 12.83 -6.00 9.95
CA ASP A 93 12.76 -7.32 9.31
C ASP A 93 13.50 -8.35 10.17
N TRP A 94 12.73 -9.12 10.93
CA TRP A 94 13.21 -10.22 11.77
C TRP A 94 12.96 -11.58 11.14
N GLU A 95 12.22 -11.61 10.05
CA GLU A 95 11.70 -12.84 9.50
C GLU A 95 12.52 -13.28 8.29
N CYS A 96 13.10 -14.46 8.37
CA CYS A 96 13.86 -15.07 7.27
C CYS A 96 12.95 -15.45 6.08
N LEU A 97 11.65 -15.61 6.31
CA LEU A 97 10.69 -16.05 5.30
C LEU A 97 9.61 -14.98 5.08
N ASN A 98 9.43 -14.52 3.85
CA ASN A 98 8.43 -13.53 3.47
C ASN A 98 7.00 -13.90 3.92
N ARG A 99 6.66 -15.20 3.88
CA ARG A 99 5.36 -15.68 4.37
C ARG A 99 5.11 -15.38 5.84
N ASN A 100 6.14 -15.47 6.68
CA ASN A 100 6.06 -15.16 8.11
C ASN A 100 5.87 -13.66 8.33
N GLY A 101 6.67 -12.84 7.65
CA GLY A 101 6.53 -11.38 7.67
C GLY A 101 5.13 -10.94 7.24
N LEU A 102 4.61 -11.52 6.17
CA LEU A 102 3.24 -11.26 5.70
C LEU A 102 2.18 -11.68 6.71
N ALA A 103 2.36 -12.82 7.39
CA ALA A 103 1.45 -13.27 8.45
C ALA A 103 1.41 -12.27 9.60
N PHE A 104 2.57 -11.77 10.08
CA PHE A 104 2.62 -10.75 11.13
C PHE A 104 1.97 -9.44 10.71
N LEU A 105 2.16 -9.00 9.47
CA LEU A 105 1.51 -7.83 8.92
C LEU A 105 -0.02 -7.96 8.92
N ARG A 106 -0.53 -9.12 8.51
CA ARG A 106 -1.97 -9.43 8.54
C ARG A 106 -2.51 -9.45 9.96
N TRP A 107 -1.82 -10.08 10.90
CA TRP A 107 -2.20 -10.10 12.31
C TRP A 107 -2.26 -8.71 12.93
N ALA A 108 -1.26 -7.87 12.67
CA ALA A 108 -1.24 -6.48 13.11
C ALA A 108 -2.43 -5.70 12.56
N SER A 109 -2.78 -5.93 11.29
CA SER A 109 -3.92 -5.30 10.63
C SER A 109 -5.25 -5.73 11.23
N VAL A 110 -5.46 -7.03 11.45
CA VAL A 110 -6.65 -7.58 12.11
C VAL A 110 -6.82 -7.01 13.51
N ARG A 111 -5.75 -7.03 14.32
CA ARG A 111 -5.76 -6.42 15.66
C ARG A 111 -6.20 -4.97 15.64
N ARG A 112 -5.74 -4.20 14.66
CA ARG A 112 -6.13 -2.79 14.49
C ARG A 112 -7.60 -2.62 14.14
N MET A 113 -8.10 -3.44 13.22
CA MET A 113 -9.51 -3.40 12.82
C MET A 113 -10.42 -3.77 13.98
N VAL A 114 -10.12 -4.85 14.70
CA VAL A 114 -10.89 -5.27 15.88
C VAL A 114 -10.92 -4.17 16.94
N ARG A 115 -9.77 -3.59 17.29
CA ARG A 115 -9.72 -2.47 18.24
C ARG A 115 -10.60 -1.29 17.83
N ARG A 116 -10.64 -0.99 16.54
CA ARG A 116 -11.46 0.09 16.03
C ARG A 116 -12.95 -0.22 16.14
N LEU A 117 -13.35 -1.45 15.82
CA LEU A 117 -14.73 -1.90 15.98
C LEU A 117 -15.18 -1.83 17.45
N CYS A 118 -14.35 -2.32 18.38
CA CYS A 118 -14.64 -2.26 19.80
C CYS A 118 -14.71 -0.83 20.35
N GLN A 119 -14.00 0.13 19.76
CA GLN A 119 -14.03 1.53 20.20
C GLN A 119 -15.20 2.31 19.60
N SER A 120 -15.77 1.88 18.50
CA SER A 120 -16.95 2.53 17.88
C SER A 120 -18.27 2.06 18.47
N THR A 121 -18.25 1.13 19.42
CA THR A 121 -19.47 0.54 20.04
C THR A 121 -19.80 1.17 21.40
N ILE A 122 -19.11 2.27 21.79
CA ILE A 122 -19.40 3.04 23.03
C ILE A 122 -19.93 4.43 22.59
#